data_df11838a913bd343e0f553f365f9de66
#
_entry.id   df11838a913bd343e0f553f365f9de66
#
_cell.length_a   1.000
_cell.length_b   1.000
_cell.length_c   1.000
_cell.angle_alpha   90.00
_cell.angle_beta   90.00
_cell.angle_gamma   90.00
#
_symmetry.space_group_name_H-M   'P 1'
#
loop_
_entity.id
_entity.type
_entity.pdbx_description
1 polymer ?
#
loop_
_entity_poly.entity_id
_entity_poly.type
_entity_poly.pdbx_seq_one_letter_code
_entity_poly.pdbx_strand_id
1 'polypeptide(L)'
;MSEYDLVDVDETDAPGDEWESLDVADEEADRIARRQDREFLEFRKRIENTEQFKVTDSVFDDATLGALYKLVQDGHVDAFGGPLSTGKEANVYLAQGSEAELAVKIYRINASDFRAMRDYLDGDPRFEGIGSDKKKVVVAWTKKEFANLRRAREGGVRVPTPKAVQRNVLVMEFLGQNSRRARRLSEVNVENPETAYEVVREYMRRLYRAGLIHGDLSEYNVVVHDDQLVVLDLGQAVTVHHPNSRDFLERDCENVAAFFTRQGHDVSTEDLLAYVTDAEPESQGAVS
;
A
#
# COMPACT_ATOMS: atom_id res chain seq x y z
N MET A 1 6.67 23.06 -11.28
CA MET A 1 6.14 22.70 -9.96
C MET A 1 6.10 21.19 -9.92
N SER A 2 7.00 20.60 -9.15
CA SER A 2 7.25 19.16 -9.11
C SER A 2 6.06 18.45 -8.45
N GLU A 3 5.43 17.51 -9.16
CA GLU A 3 4.32 16.65 -8.73
C GLU A 3 4.74 15.60 -7.68
N TYR A 4 5.92 15.76 -7.08
CA TYR A 4 6.55 14.79 -6.16
C TYR A 4 6.83 15.34 -4.76
N ASP A 5 6.27 16.51 -4.41
CA ASP A 5 6.37 17.02 -3.04
C ASP A 5 5.39 16.25 -2.13
N LEU A 6 5.70 14.96 -1.89
CA LEU A 6 4.94 14.06 -1.00
C LEU A 6 5.27 14.30 0.49
N VAL A 7 6.11 15.29 0.79
CA VAL A 7 6.62 15.52 2.15
C VAL A 7 6.28 16.92 2.66
N ASP A 8 5.05 17.38 2.47
CA ASP A 8 4.48 18.30 3.43
C ASP A 8 3.77 17.48 4.53
N VAL A 9 4.58 16.95 5.43
CA VAL A 9 4.09 16.44 6.72
C VAL A 9 4.01 17.65 7.65
N ASP A 10 3.17 18.61 7.27
CA ASP A 10 2.82 19.71 8.17
C ASP A 10 2.07 19.15 9.37
N GLU A 11 2.44 19.59 10.56
CA GLU A 11 1.85 19.19 11.84
C GLU A 11 0.36 19.54 11.96
N THR A 12 -0.24 20.11 10.92
CA THR A 12 -1.58 20.68 10.87
C THR A 12 -2.68 19.76 10.37
N ASP A 13 -2.42 18.47 10.12
CA ASP A 13 -3.46 17.50 9.79
C ASP A 13 -4.32 17.07 11.01
N ALA A 14 -4.56 17.98 11.94
CA ALA A 14 -5.70 17.87 12.85
C ALA A 14 -6.96 18.32 12.11
N PRO A 15 -8.14 17.70 12.34
CA PRO A 15 -9.39 18.05 11.65
C PRO A 15 -9.91 19.47 11.94
N GLY A 16 -9.04 20.41 12.24
CA GLY A 16 -9.39 21.78 12.65
C GLY A 16 -8.86 22.89 11.76
N ASP A 17 -7.87 22.65 10.90
CA ASP A 17 -7.15 23.76 10.28
C ASP A 17 -7.64 24.16 8.86
N GLU A 18 -8.58 23.41 8.26
CA GLU A 18 -9.19 23.81 6.98
C GLU A 18 -10.28 24.90 7.10
N TRP A 19 -10.49 25.46 8.30
CA TRP A 19 -11.58 26.41 8.56
C TRP A 19 -11.26 27.88 8.28
N GLU A 20 -9.99 28.23 8.06
CA GLU A 20 -9.57 29.64 7.95
C GLU A 20 -9.95 30.34 6.63
N SER A 21 -10.56 29.67 5.66
CA SER A 21 -10.86 30.27 4.35
C SER A 21 -12.35 30.45 4.01
N LEU A 22 -13.26 30.12 4.92
CA LEU A 22 -14.70 30.34 4.71
C LEU A 22 -15.16 31.60 5.45
N ASP A 23 -15.54 32.63 4.69
CA ASP A 23 -16.18 33.83 5.17
C ASP A 23 -17.65 33.52 5.57
N VAL A 24 -17.81 32.71 6.63
CA VAL A 24 -19.09 32.25 7.16
C VAL A 24 -19.36 32.96 8.46
N ALA A 25 -20.57 33.47 8.67
CA ALA A 25 -20.95 34.11 9.95
C ALA A 25 -20.73 33.11 11.12
N ASP A 26 -20.17 33.59 12.24
CA ASP A 26 -19.76 32.79 13.42
C ASP A 26 -20.82 31.75 13.86
N GLU A 27 -22.12 32.11 13.83
CA GLU A 27 -23.22 31.18 14.18
C GLU A 27 -23.44 30.05 13.16
N GLU A 28 -23.09 30.26 11.89
CA GLU A 28 -23.22 29.27 10.86
C GLU A 28 -22.01 28.32 10.85
N ALA A 29 -20.82 28.87 11.10
CA ALA A 29 -19.60 28.08 11.32
C ALA A 29 -19.74 27.16 12.53
N ASP A 30 -20.27 27.66 13.65
CA ASP A 30 -20.58 26.88 14.85
C ASP A 30 -21.61 25.75 14.61
N ARG A 31 -22.61 25.99 13.77
CA ARG A 31 -23.60 24.94 13.39
C ARG A 31 -22.98 23.85 12.54
N ILE A 32 -22.12 24.22 11.60
CA ILE A 32 -21.39 23.30 10.73
C ILE A 32 -20.45 22.46 11.59
N ALA A 33 -19.65 23.07 12.45
CA ALA A 33 -18.73 22.38 13.35
C ALA A 33 -19.45 21.36 14.25
N ARG A 34 -20.55 21.77 14.93
CA ARG A 34 -21.34 20.86 15.78
C ARG A 34 -22.01 19.74 15.01
N ARG A 35 -22.36 19.96 13.75
CA ARG A 35 -22.91 18.90 12.87
C ARG A 35 -21.82 17.89 12.53
N GLN A 36 -20.64 18.34 12.13
CA GLN A 36 -19.51 17.47 11.79
C GLN A 36 -19.01 16.68 13.00
N ASP A 37 -18.89 17.31 14.16
CA ASP A 37 -18.56 16.63 15.43
C ASP A 37 -19.56 15.51 15.75
N ARG A 38 -20.86 15.75 15.53
CA ARG A 38 -21.89 14.75 15.75
C ARG A 38 -21.78 13.59 14.76
N GLU A 39 -21.59 13.90 13.48
CA GLU A 39 -21.44 12.90 12.41
C GLU A 39 -20.19 12.05 12.66
N PHE A 40 -19.08 12.66 13.08
CA PHE A 40 -17.85 11.97 13.46
C PHE A 40 -18.07 11.06 14.70
N LEU A 41 -18.75 11.55 15.73
CA LEU A 41 -19.04 10.75 16.92
C LEU A 41 -19.95 9.56 16.60
N GLU A 42 -20.92 9.72 15.71
CA GLU A 42 -21.77 8.63 15.24
C GLU A 42 -20.99 7.60 14.40
N PHE A 43 -20.10 8.08 13.55
CA PHE A 43 -19.18 7.23 12.79
C PHE A 43 -18.27 6.44 13.72
N ARG A 44 -17.63 7.10 14.69
CA ARG A 44 -16.77 6.46 15.69
C ARG A 44 -17.53 5.37 16.45
N LYS A 45 -18.73 5.66 16.94
CA LYS A 45 -19.57 4.68 17.63
C LYS A 45 -19.92 3.47 16.75
N ARG A 46 -20.15 3.68 15.44
CA ARG A 46 -20.41 2.58 14.51
C ARG A 46 -19.18 1.67 14.37
N ILE A 47 -18.00 2.25 14.20
CA ILE A 47 -16.75 1.47 14.13
C ILE A 47 -16.51 0.72 15.45
N GLU A 48 -16.55 1.40 16.59
CA GLU A 48 -16.29 0.81 17.91
C GLU A 48 -17.31 -0.29 18.31
N ASN A 49 -18.56 -0.17 17.89
CA ASN A 49 -19.62 -1.14 18.21
C ASN A 49 -19.68 -2.34 17.26
N THR A 50 -18.98 -2.32 16.15
CA THR A 50 -18.96 -3.44 15.22
C THR A 50 -18.07 -4.54 15.78
N GLU A 51 -18.64 -5.70 16.14
CA GLU A 51 -17.89 -6.83 16.75
C GLU A 51 -16.67 -7.25 15.93
N GLN A 52 -16.72 -7.06 14.62
CA GLN A 52 -15.64 -7.36 13.69
C GLN A 52 -14.40 -6.45 13.88
N PHE A 53 -14.57 -5.27 14.50
CA PHE A 53 -13.47 -4.33 14.79
C PHE A 53 -12.95 -4.44 16.22
N LYS A 54 -13.69 -5.10 17.15
CA LYS A 54 -13.28 -5.26 18.56
C LYS A 54 -11.98 -6.03 18.76
N VAL A 55 -11.56 -6.84 17.79
CA VAL A 55 -10.33 -7.64 17.87
C VAL A 55 -9.05 -6.82 17.64
N THR A 56 -9.17 -5.52 17.29
CA THR A 56 -8.05 -4.74 16.79
C THR A 56 -7.91 -3.34 17.39
N ASP A 57 -8.20 -3.18 18.67
CA ASP A 57 -8.06 -1.90 19.41
C ASP A 57 -6.71 -1.16 19.21
N SER A 58 -5.67 -1.86 18.78
CA SER A 58 -4.34 -1.29 18.58
C SER A 58 -4.13 -0.56 17.24
N VAL A 59 -5.10 -0.59 16.32
CA VAL A 59 -5.02 0.04 14.98
C VAL A 59 -5.84 1.30 14.89
N PHE A 60 -6.90 1.43 15.69
CA PHE A 60 -7.85 2.52 15.64
C PHE A 60 -7.58 3.57 16.73
N ASP A 61 -6.52 4.36 16.57
CA ASP A 61 -6.40 5.60 17.34
C ASP A 61 -7.30 6.71 16.75
N ASP A 62 -7.50 7.80 17.49
CA ASP A 62 -8.37 8.91 17.07
C ASP A 62 -7.97 9.49 15.71
N ALA A 63 -6.67 9.57 15.44
CA ALA A 63 -6.15 10.09 14.19
C ALA A 63 -6.44 9.13 13.00
N THR A 64 -6.36 7.81 13.22
CA THR A 64 -6.74 6.81 12.22
C THR A 64 -8.25 6.84 11.96
N LEU A 65 -9.08 6.98 13.02
CA LEU A 65 -10.53 7.15 12.87
C LEU A 65 -10.88 8.40 12.09
N GLY A 66 -10.18 9.52 12.34
CA GLY A 66 -10.33 10.75 11.55
C GLY A 66 -9.99 10.55 10.07
N ALA A 67 -8.89 9.81 9.77
CA ALA A 67 -8.52 9.48 8.40
C ALA A 67 -9.58 8.61 7.70
N LEU A 68 -10.14 7.60 8.37
CA LEU A 68 -11.23 6.79 7.85
C LEU A 68 -12.49 7.60 7.60
N TYR A 69 -12.83 8.51 8.52
CA TYR A 69 -13.98 9.39 8.37
C TYR A 69 -13.82 10.33 7.16
N LYS A 70 -12.63 10.92 6.98
CA LYS A 70 -12.33 11.73 5.80
C LYS A 70 -12.49 10.96 4.50
N LEU A 71 -12.00 9.71 4.43
CA LEU A 71 -12.18 8.86 3.25
C LEU A 71 -13.66 8.59 2.91
N VAL A 72 -14.53 8.51 3.93
CA VAL A 72 -15.98 8.40 3.72
C VAL A 72 -16.57 9.73 3.24
N GLN A 73 -16.19 10.85 3.84
CA GLN A 73 -16.66 12.17 3.42
C GLN A 73 -16.26 12.51 1.98
N ASP A 74 -15.02 12.14 1.59
CA ASP A 74 -14.50 12.35 0.23
C ASP A 74 -15.11 11.37 -0.80
N GLY A 75 -15.98 10.44 -0.37
CA GLY A 75 -16.66 9.47 -1.23
C GLY A 75 -15.75 8.35 -1.76
N HIS A 76 -14.60 8.13 -1.13
CA HIS A 76 -13.72 7.02 -1.51
C HIS A 76 -14.19 5.68 -0.95
N VAL A 77 -14.92 5.69 0.16
CA VAL A 77 -15.45 4.51 0.84
C VAL A 77 -16.86 4.80 1.33
N ASP A 78 -17.81 3.91 1.04
CA ASP A 78 -19.20 4.04 1.49
C ASP A 78 -19.43 3.33 2.84
N ALA A 79 -18.78 2.18 3.03
CA ALA A 79 -18.89 1.39 4.26
C ALA A 79 -17.66 0.52 4.49
N PHE A 80 -17.35 0.24 5.76
CA PHE A 80 -16.30 -0.69 6.16
C PHE A 80 -16.89 -2.05 6.53
N GLY A 81 -16.20 -3.11 6.10
CA GLY A 81 -16.51 -4.52 6.40
C GLY A 81 -15.53 -5.14 7.38
N GLY A 82 -15.53 -6.47 7.47
CA GLY A 82 -14.66 -7.23 8.36
C GLY A 82 -13.19 -7.28 7.92
N PRO A 83 -12.30 -7.81 8.80
CA PRO A 83 -10.89 -7.97 8.48
C PRO A 83 -10.68 -9.05 7.41
N LEU A 84 -9.87 -8.73 6.40
CA LEU A 84 -9.40 -9.67 5.38
C LEU A 84 -8.07 -10.31 5.80
N SER A 85 -7.23 -9.54 6.48
CA SER A 85 -5.93 -9.99 6.98
C SER A 85 -5.50 -9.15 8.18
N THR A 86 -4.85 -9.79 9.13
CA THR A 86 -4.24 -9.12 10.30
C THR A 86 -2.76 -9.44 10.32
N GLY A 87 -1.92 -8.42 10.27
CA GLY A 87 -0.47 -8.53 10.29
C GLY A 87 0.19 -7.75 11.43
N LYS A 88 1.50 -7.90 11.54
CA LYS A 88 2.29 -7.18 12.55
C LYS A 88 2.35 -5.67 12.26
N GLU A 89 2.47 -5.30 10.97
CA GLU A 89 2.66 -3.92 10.52
C GLU A 89 1.35 -3.24 10.14
N ALA A 90 0.41 -3.99 9.54
CA ALA A 90 -0.86 -3.47 9.07
C ALA A 90 -1.97 -4.51 9.15
N ASN A 91 -3.20 -4.04 9.21
CA ASN A 91 -4.40 -4.82 9.00
C ASN A 91 -5.07 -4.39 7.70
N VAL A 92 -5.67 -5.35 7.00
CA VAL A 92 -6.46 -5.10 5.79
C VAL A 92 -7.90 -5.42 6.06
N TYR A 93 -8.78 -4.50 5.76
CA TYR A 93 -10.23 -4.62 5.92
C TYR A 93 -10.91 -4.59 4.56
N LEU A 94 -12.02 -5.31 4.47
CA LEU A 94 -12.94 -5.15 3.36
C LEU A 94 -13.64 -3.79 3.50
N ALA A 95 -13.93 -3.16 2.38
CA ALA A 95 -14.78 -1.98 2.36
C ALA A 95 -15.64 -1.99 1.09
N GLN A 96 -16.72 -1.22 1.11
CA GLN A 96 -17.58 -1.00 -0.02
C GLN A 96 -17.31 0.40 -0.59
N GLY A 97 -17.03 0.49 -1.86
CA GLY A 97 -17.06 1.73 -2.62
C GLY A 97 -18.33 1.82 -3.48
N SER A 98 -18.51 2.94 -4.16
CA SER A 98 -19.71 3.20 -5.01
C SER A 98 -19.91 2.18 -6.12
N GLU A 99 -18.84 1.61 -6.65
CA GLU A 99 -18.89 0.70 -7.81
C GLU A 99 -18.45 -0.73 -7.49
N ALA A 100 -17.60 -0.93 -6.49
CA ALA A 100 -16.97 -2.22 -6.20
C ALA A 100 -16.54 -2.36 -4.74
N GLU A 101 -16.27 -3.61 -4.34
CA GLU A 101 -15.57 -3.91 -3.09
C GLU A 101 -14.13 -3.36 -3.13
N LEU A 102 -13.65 -2.86 -2.00
CA LEU A 102 -12.33 -2.26 -1.81
C LEU A 102 -11.58 -2.97 -0.68
N ALA A 103 -10.26 -2.89 -0.73
CA ALA A 103 -9.39 -3.25 0.38
C ALA A 103 -8.84 -1.98 1.04
N VAL A 104 -8.97 -1.89 2.36
CA VAL A 104 -8.46 -0.78 3.17
C VAL A 104 -7.36 -1.31 4.07
N LYS A 105 -6.11 -0.95 3.75
CA LYS A 105 -4.92 -1.32 4.52
C LYS A 105 -4.62 -0.21 5.52
N ILE A 106 -4.60 -0.56 6.81
CA ILE A 106 -4.37 0.37 7.92
C ILE A 106 -3.06 -0.02 8.59
N TYR A 107 -2.06 0.84 8.48
CA TYR A 107 -0.78 0.64 9.13
C TYR A 107 -0.83 0.99 10.61
N ARG A 108 -0.18 0.17 11.44
CA ARG A 108 -0.11 0.36 12.90
C ARG A 108 0.94 1.42 13.23
N ILE A 109 0.54 2.49 13.92
CA ILE A 109 1.46 3.55 14.33
C ILE A 109 2.43 3.07 15.41
N ASN A 110 2.05 2.04 16.17
CA ASN A 110 2.88 1.43 17.20
C ASN A 110 3.52 0.10 16.75
N ALA A 111 3.70 -0.11 15.43
CA ALA A 111 4.33 -1.31 14.91
C ALA A 111 5.73 -1.52 15.51
N SER A 112 6.03 -2.77 15.84
CA SER A 112 7.30 -3.16 16.45
C SER A 112 8.51 -3.04 15.52
N ASP A 113 8.27 -3.02 14.19
CA ASP A 113 9.32 -3.05 13.15
C ASP A 113 9.61 -1.68 12.50
N PHE A 114 9.44 -0.65 13.29
CA PHE A 114 9.70 0.73 12.89
C PHE A 114 11.14 0.97 12.35
N ARG A 115 12.13 0.24 12.86
CA ARG A 115 13.53 0.34 12.37
C ARG A 115 13.64 -0.21 10.95
N ALA A 116 13.02 -1.34 10.68
CA ALA A 116 13.02 -1.93 9.35
C ALA A 116 12.35 -1.00 8.34
N MET A 117 11.20 -0.39 8.68
CA MET A 117 10.57 0.60 7.79
C MET A 117 11.51 1.75 7.42
N ARG A 118 12.33 2.24 8.37
CA ARG A 118 13.30 3.30 8.08
C ARG A 118 14.36 2.88 7.09
N ASP A 119 14.88 1.66 7.20
CA ASP A 119 15.94 1.17 6.31
C ASP A 119 15.49 1.15 4.84
N TYR A 120 14.19 0.99 4.58
CA TYR A 120 13.59 1.08 3.24
C TYR A 120 13.21 2.50 2.81
N LEU A 121 13.10 3.45 3.74
CA LEU A 121 12.88 4.87 3.46
C LEU A 121 14.22 5.61 3.29
N ASP A 122 15.25 5.19 4.02
CA ASP A 122 16.57 5.80 3.96
C ASP A 122 17.18 5.54 2.58
N GLY A 123 17.58 6.61 1.90
CA GLY A 123 18.11 6.57 0.52
C GLY A 123 17.04 6.70 -0.58
N ASP A 124 15.78 6.90 -0.24
CA ASP A 124 14.74 7.31 -1.17
C ASP A 124 14.59 8.84 -1.14
N PRO A 125 14.94 9.56 -2.23
CA PRO A 125 14.88 11.03 -2.24
C PRO A 125 13.51 11.61 -1.95
N ARG A 126 12.44 10.83 -2.17
CA ARG A 126 11.06 11.24 -1.90
C ARG A 126 10.78 11.42 -0.41
N PHE A 127 11.63 10.88 0.46
CA PHE A 127 11.44 10.80 1.91
C PHE A 127 12.63 11.35 2.70
N GLU A 128 13.49 12.17 2.06
CA GLU A 128 14.56 12.88 2.74
C GLU A 128 14.01 13.80 3.83
N GLY A 129 14.67 13.81 4.98
CA GLY A 129 14.30 14.69 6.11
C GLY A 129 13.16 14.18 7.00
N ILE A 130 12.63 12.97 6.77
CA ILE A 130 11.70 12.35 7.70
C ILE A 130 12.44 12.08 9.01
N GLY A 131 12.10 12.83 10.07
CA GLY A 131 12.67 12.67 11.39
C GLY A 131 12.40 11.29 12.00
N SER A 132 12.80 11.08 13.27
CA SER A 132 12.59 9.82 13.99
C SER A 132 11.19 9.63 14.57
N ASP A 133 10.25 10.53 14.29
CA ASP A 133 8.87 10.42 14.76
C ASP A 133 8.17 9.23 14.10
N LYS A 134 7.66 8.31 14.93
CA LYS A 134 7.02 7.08 14.48
C LYS A 134 5.80 7.34 13.60
N LYS A 135 5.01 8.36 13.92
CA LYS A 135 3.80 8.70 13.15
C LYS A 135 4.18 9.19 11.76
N LYS A 136 5.18 10.08 11.66
CA LYS A 136 5.68 10.60 10.38
C LYS A 136 6.22 9.49 9.49
N VAL A 137 6.99 8.55 10.06
CA VAL A 137 7.53 7.40 9.31
C VAL A 137 6.42 6.49 8.80
N VAL A 138 5.41 6.15 9.60
CA VAL A 138 4.30 5.28 9.16
C VAL A 138 3.46 5.97 8.07
N VAL A 139 3.22 7.27 8.20
CA VAL A 139 2.51 8.04 7.15
C VAL A 139 3.32 8.06 5.85
N ALA A 140 4.62 8.32 5.92
CA ALA A 140 5.50 8.27 4.76
C ALA A 140 5.54 6.87 4.12
N TRP A 141 5.59 5.83 4.94
CA TRP A 141 5.52 4.44 4.48
C TRP A 141 4.23 4.16 3.71
N THR A 142 3.08 4.60 4.22
CA THR A 142 1.79 4.44 3.56
C THR A 142 1.74 5.18 2.21
N LYS A 143 2.23 6.42 2.18
CA LYS A 143 2.35 7.21 0.95
C LYS A 143 3.31 6.56 -0.05
N LYS A 144 4.43 5.98 0.43
CA LYS A 144 5.40 5.24 -0.38
C LYS A 144 4.74 4.04 -1.06
N GLU A 145 3.98 3.22 -0.34
CA GLU A 145 3.28 2.09 -0.93
C GLU A 145 2.27 2.53 -2.00
N PHE A 146 1.49 3.57 -1.72
CA PHE A 146 0.56 4.15 -2.68
C PHE A 146 1.27 4.60 -3.97
N ALA A 147 2.37 5.33 -3.85
CA ALA A 147 3.16 5.80 -4.99
C ALA A 147 3.80 4.64 -5.76
N ASN A 148 4.32 3.63 -5.06
CA ASN A 148 4.91 2.45 -5.67
C ASN A 148 3.87 1.61 -6.44
N LEU A 149 2.65 1.45 -5.90
CA LEU A 149 1.55 0.78 -6.60
C LEU A 149 1.18 1.52 -7.89
N ARG A 150 1.08 2.85 -7.85
CA ARG A 150 0.83 3.66 -9.06
C ARG A 150 1.93 3.44 -10.09
N ARG A 151 3.19 3.59 -9.69
CA ARG A 151 4.34 3.44 -10.57
C ARG A 151 4.45 2.05 -11.18
N ALA A 152 4.25 0.99 -10.39
CA ALA A 152 4.25 -0.38 -10.87
C ALA A 152 3.13 -0.61 -11.92
N ARG A 153 1.93 -0.06 -11.66
CA ARG A 153 0.82 -0.14 -12.60
C ARG A 153 1.10 0.60 -13.90
N GLU A 154 1.66 1.79 -13.84
CA GLU A 154 2.10 2.58 -15.01
C GLU A 154 3.16 1.83 -15.81
N GLY A 155 4.06 1.11 -15.13
CA GLY A 155 5.05 0.20 -15.74
C GLY A 155 4.46 -1.11 -16.29
N GLY A 156 3.13 -1.31 -16.25
CA GLY A 156 2.45 -2.47 -16.80
C GLY A 156 2.50 -3.72 -15.91
N VAL A 157 2.79 -3.57 -14.62
CA VAL A 157 2.69 -4.67 -13.65
C VAL A 157 1.27 -4.73 -13.10
N ARG A 158 0.67 -5.92 -13.08
CA ARG A 158 -0.65 -6.10 -12.45
C ARG A 158 -0.48 -6.11 -10.93
N VAL A 159 -0.93 -5.04 -10.32
CA VAL A 159 -0.97 -4.79 -8.87
C VAL A 159 -2.37 -4.30 -8.49
N PRO A 160 -2.78 -4.34 -7.22
CA PRO A 160 -4.04 -3.70 -6.79
C PRO A 160 -4.05 -2.24 -7.21
N THR A 161 -5.14 -1.79 -7.83
CA THR A 161 -5.30 -0.39 -8.22
C THR A 161 -5.40 0.48 -6.96
N PRO A 162 -4.43 1.36 -6.68
CA PRO A 162 -4.55 2.29 -5.56
C PRO A 162 -5.62 3.33 -5.85
N LYS A 163 -6.49 3.62 -4.88
CA LYS A 163 -7.63 4.53 -5.00
C LYS A 163 -7.44 5.81 -4.22
N ALA A 164 -7.06 5.70 -2.95
CA ALA A 164 -6.83 6.85 -2.07
C ALA A 164 -5.81 6.52 -0.98
N VAL A 165 -5.18 7.54 -0.44
CA VAL A 165 -4.31 7.44 0.73
C VAL A 165 -4.61 8.60 1.68
N GLN A 166 -4.82 8.28 2.95
CA GLN A 166 -5.03 9.28 4.00
C GLN A 166 -4.27 8.85 5.25
N ARG A 167 -3.25 9.62 5.64
CA ARG A 167 -2.37 9.31 6.78
C ARG A 167 -1.79 7.88 6.68
N ASN A 168 -2.10 7.02 7.65
CA ASN A 168 -1.70 5.61 7.73
C ASN A 168 -2.71 4.64 7.07
N VAL A 169 -3.63 5.15 6.26
CA VAL A 169 -4.69 4.38 5.60
C VAL A 169 -4.51 4.42 4.09
N LEU A 170 -4.45 3.25 3.46
CA LEU A 170 -4.38 3.05 2.02
C LEU A 170 -5.65 2.34 1.54
N VAL A 171 -6.35 2.95 0.59
CA VAL A 171 -7.51 2.36 -0.10
C VAL A 171 -7.09 1.88 -1.47
N MET A 172 -7.41 0.64 -1.80
CA MET A 172 -7.04 0.01 -3.07
C MET A 172 -8.10 -1.00 -3.52
N GLU A 173 -7.95 -1.48 -4.75
CA GLU A 173 -8.75 -2.56 -5.32
C GLU A 173 -8.77 -3.78 -4.41
N PHE A 174 -9.95 -4.33 -4.17
CA PHE A 174 -10.08 -5.64 -3.53
C PHE A 174 -9.87 -6.74 -4.56
N LEU A 175 -8.95 -7.63 -4.26
CA LEU A 175 -8.69 -8.84 -5.06
C LEU A 175 -9.41 -10.02 -4.41
N GLY A 176 -10.54 -10.38 -4.97
CA GLY A 176 -11.40 -11.43 -4.44
C GLY A 176 -12.80 -11.42 -5.03
N GLN A 177 -13.64 -12.30 -4.52
CA GLN A 177 -15.06 -12.39 -4.91
C GLN A 177 -15.91 -12.71 -3.70
N ASN A 178 -17.11 -12.11 -3.62
CA ASN A 178 -18.06 -12.35 -2.54
C ASN A 178 -17.43 -12.21 -1.15
N SER A 179 -16.73 -11.13 -0.93
CA SER A 179 -16.06 -10.81 0.34
C SER A 179 -14.97 -11.82 0.77
N ARG A 180 -14.52 -12.68 -0.14
CA ARG A 180 -13.42 -13.61 0.09
C ARG A 180 -12.23 -13.19 -0.74
N ARG A 181 -11.07 -13.02 -0.09
CA ARG A 181 -9.83 -12.68 -0.77
C ARG A 181 -9.42 -13.74 -1.80
N ALA A 182 -8.78 -13.31 -2.84
CA ALA A 182 -8.08 -14.19 -3.79
C ALA A 182 -7.03 -15.05 -3.08
N ARG A 183 -6.79 -16.24 -3.62
CA ARG A 183 -5.78 -17.17 -3.08
C ARG A 183 -4.39 -16.71 -3.48
N ARG A 184 -3.44 -16.83 -2.56
CA ARG A 184 -2.02 -16.60 -2.84
C ARG A 184 -1.48 -17.72 -3.72
N LEU A 185 -0.40 -17.43 -4.43
CA LEU A 185 0.31 -18.42 -5.23
C LEU A 185 0.79 -19.61 -4.37
N SER A 186 1.15 -19.34 -3.10
CA SER A 186 1.48 -20.37 -2.09
C SER A 186 0.31 -21.27 -1.68
N GLU A 187 -0.94 -20.90 -1.98
CA GLU A 187 -2.17 -21.61 -1.57
C GLU A 187 -2.83 -22.36 -2.73
N VAL A 188 -2.24 -22.32 -3.92
CA VAL A 188 -2.77 -22.97 -5.12
C VAL A 188 -1.79 -24.01 -5.64
N ASN A 189 -2.34 -25.03 -6.32
CA ASN A 189 -1.52 -25.89 -7.16
C ASN A 189 -1.31 -25.17 -8.50
N VAL A 190 -0.06 -24.95 -8.88
CA VAL A 190 0.28 -24.28 -10.14
C VAL A 190 0.26 -25.33 -11.26
N GLU A 191 -0.80 -25.32 -12.06
CA GLU A 191 -0.99 -26.32 -13.14
C GLU A 191 0.08 -26.20 -14.24
N ASN A 192 0.51 -24.97 -14.55
CA ASN A 192 1.57 -24.70 -15.51
C ASN A 192 2.64 -23.77 -14.89
N PRO A 193 3.64 -24.35 -14.20
CA PRO A 193 4.68 -23.57 -13.53
C PRO A 193 5.53 -22.72 -14.50
N GLU A 194 5.79 -23.21 -15.71
CA GLU A 194 6.54 -22.49 -16.73
C GLU A 194 5.83 -21.19 -17.12
N THR A 195 4.54 -21.28 -17.47
CA THR A 195 3.76 -20.09 -17.83
C THR A 195 3.64 -19.10 -16.67
N ALA A 196 3.43 -19.59 -15.44
CA ALA A 196 3.36 -18.74 -14.26
C ALA A 196 4.70 -18.04 -13.99
N TYR A 197 5.82 -18.76 -14.16
CA TYR A 197 7.16 -18.20 -14.06
C TYR A 197 7.41 -17.10 -15.09
N GLU A 198 7.04 -17.33 -16.35
CA GLU A 198 7.16 -16.34 -17.42
C GLU A 198 6.45 -15.02 -17.06
N VAL A 199 5.27 -15.10 -16.46
CA VAL A 199 4.53 -13.91 -16.02
C VAL A 199 5.24 -13.22 -14.86
N VAL A 200 5.69 -13.96 -13.85
CA VAL A 200 6.35 -13.37 -12.67
C VAL A 200 7.67 -12.74 -13.04
N ARG A 201 8.52 -13.41 -13.85
CA ARG A 201 9.80 -12.82 -14.28
C ARG A 201 9.62 -11.57 -15.13
N GLU A 202 8.57 -11.54 -15.97
CA GLU A 202 8.25 -10.34 -16.76
C GLU A 202 7.76 -9.19 -15.85
N TYR A 203 6.99 -9.47 -14.79
CA TYR A 203 6.62 -8.45 -13.81
C TYR A 203 7.84 -7.92 -13.05
N MET A 204 8.80 -8.75 -12.68
CA MET A 204 10.06 -8.30 -12.09
C MET A 204 10.82 -7.38 -13.03
N ARG A 205 10.92 -7.74 -14.31
CA ARG A 205 11.58 -6.91 -15.34
C ARG A 205 10.86 -5.58 -15.52
N ARG A 206 9.53 -5.57 -15.55
CA ARG A 206 8.73 -4.32 -15.64
C ARG A 206 8.88 -3.46 -14.41
N LEU A 207 8.91 -4.02 -13.21
CA LEU A 207 9.22 -3.28 -11.99
C LEU A 207 10.60 -2.61 -12.10
N TYR A 208 11.61 -3.37 -12.52
CA TYR A 208 12.97 -2.86 -12.68
C TYR A 208 13.04 -1.73 -13.71
N ARG A 209 12.41 -1.89 -14.86
CA ARG A 209 12.29 -0.82 -15.88
C ARG A 209 11.56 0.41 -15.34
N ALA A 210 10.49 0.21 -14.57
CA ALA A 210 9.81 1.29 -13.87
C ALA A 210 10.65 1.89 -12.72
N GLY A 211 11.92 1.45 -12.55
CA GLY A 211 12.84 1.94 -11.52
C GLY A 211 12.50 1.47 -10.11
N LEU A 212 11.83 0.31 -9.97
CA LEU A 212 11.45 -0.29 -8.69
C LEU A 212 11.99 -1.71 -8.55
N ILE A 213 12.28 -2.10 -7.33
CA ILE A 213 12.56 -3.47 -6.89
C ILE A 213 11.56 -3.78 -5.80
N HIS A 214 10.93 -4.95 -5.83
CA HIS A 214 9.88 -5.31 -4.86
C HIS A 214 10.42 -5.37 -3.42
N GLY A 215 11.57 -5.99 -3.25
CA GLY A 215 12.28 -6.08 -1.97
C GLY A 215 11.76 -7.13 -0.99
N ASP A 216 10.66 -7.83 -1.35
CA ASP A 216 10.07 -8.93 -0.57
C ASP A 216 9.19 -9.82 -1.47
N LEU A 217 9.57 -9.98 -2.74
CA LEU A 217 8.79 -10.81 -3.66
C LEU A 217 8.91 -12.28 -3.31
N SER A 218 7.76 -12.94 -3.19
CA SER A 218 7.64 -14.36 -2.91
C SER A 218 6.26 -14.87 -3.30
N GLU A 219 6.05 -16.18 -3.23
CA GLU A 219 4.74 -16.82 -3.46
C GLU A 219 3.64 -16.33 -2.51
N TYR A 220 4.01 -15.68 -1.41
CA TYR A 220 3.07 -15.08 -0.45
C TYR A 220 2.57 -13.71 -0.88
N ASN A 221 3.31 -13.02 -1.74
CA ASN A 221 3.02 -11.68 -2.25
C ASN A 221 2.55 -11.70 -3.72
N VAL A 222 2.11 -12.86 -4.21
CA VAL A 222 1.44 -13.01 -5.50
C VAL A 222 0.11 -13.73 -5.27
N VAL A 223 -0.98 -13.21 -5.87
CA VAL A 223 -2.30 -13.86 -5.83
C VAL A 223 -2.80 -14.19 -7.22
N VAL A 224 -3.72 -15.16 -7.29
CA VAL A 224 -4.45 -15.52 -8.52
C VAL A 224 -5.82 -14.87 -8.46
N HIS A 225 -6.10 -13.96 -9.37
CA HIS A 225 -7.38 -13.24 -9.46
C HIS A 225 -7.78 -13.07 -10.92
N ASP A 226 -8.99 -13.51 -11.28
CA ASP A 226 -9.52 -13.45 -12.64
C ASP A 226 -8.54 -14.01 -13.70
N ASP A 227 -8.01 -15.21 -13.43
CA ASP A 227 -7.03 -15.92 -14.27
C ASP A 227 -5.71 -15.16 -14.50
N GLN A 228 -5.43 -14.17 -13.68
CA GLN A 228 -4.19 -13.39 -13.72
C GLN A 228 -3.40 -13.52 -12.41
N LEU A 229 -2.08 -13.45 -12.53
CA LEU A 229 -1.21 -13.23 -11.39
C LEU A 229 -1.18 -11.73 -11.05
N VAL A 230 -1.34 -11.41 -9.77
CA VAL A 230 -1.33 -10.03 -9.27
C VAL A 230 -0.32 -9.91 -8.16
N VAL A 231 0.64 -9.01 -8.28
CA VAL A 231 1.66 -8.75 -7.26
C VAL A 231 1.09 -7.84 -6.18
N LEU A 232 1.30 -8.20 -4.92
CA LEU A 232 0.82 -7.49 -3.74
C LEU A 232 1.97 -6.82 -2.99
N ASP A 233 1.62 -5.91 -2.09
CA ASP A 233 2.47 -5.39 -1.00
C ASP A 233 3.77 -4.74 -1.47
N LEU A 234 3.67 -3.56 -2.08
CA LEU A 234 4.81 -2.77 -2.51
C LEU A 234 5.31 -1.80 -1.39
N GLY A 235 4.96 -2.04 -0.13
CA GLY A 235 5.45 -1.25 1.00
C GLY A 235 6.97 -1.32 1.14
N GLN A 236 7.57 -2.51 0.99
CA GLN A 236 9.03 -2.72 1.01
C GLN A 236 9.72 -2.37 -0.31
N ALA A 237 8.98 -2.14 -1.40
CA ALA A 237 9.60 -1.85 -2.68
C ALA A 237 10.45 -0.59 -2.63
N VAL A 238 11.66 -0.68 -3.16
CA VAL A 238 12.66 0.41 -3.20
C VAL A 238 12.93 0.85 -4.62
N THR A 239 13.54 2.02 -4.78
CA THR A 239 14.04 2.44 -6.09
C THR A 239 15.29 1.66 -6.47
N VAL A 240 15.56 1.52 -7.78
CA VAL A 240 16.79 0.86 -8.28
C VAL A 240 18.07 1.59 -7.84
N HIS A 241 17.96 2.83 -7.36
CA HIS A 241 19.07 3.64 -6.85
C HIS A 241 19.27 3.52 -5.33
N HIS A 242 18.42 2.75 -4.64
CA HIS A 242 18.58 2.50 -3.21
C HIS A 242 19.91 1.81 -2.92
N PRO A 243 20.64 2.16 -1.83
CA PRO A 243 21.96 1.58 -1.52
C PRO A 243 21.98 0.05 -1.53
N ASN A 244 20.92 -0.60 -1.03
CA ASN A 244 20.79 -2.05 -0.95
C ASN A 244 19.92 -2.64 -2.08
N SER A 245 19.71 -1.90 -3.16
CA SER A 245 18.83 -2.31 -4.26
C SER A 245 19.22 -3.67 -4.85
N ARG A 246 20.52 -3.90 -5.00
CA ARG A 246 21.02 -5.15 -5.56
C ARG A 246 20.74 -6.35 -4.66
N ASP A 247 20.99 -6.22 -3.35
CA ASP A 247 20.75 -7.31 -2.38
C ASP A 247 19.26 -7.66 -2.32
N PHE A 248 18.38 -6.66 -2.41
CA PHE A 248 16.94 -6.88 -2.44
C PHE A 248 16.50 -7.58 -3.73
N LEU A 249 17.06 -7.22 -4.88
CA LEU A 249 16.74 -7.87 -6.15
C LEU A 249 17.25 -9.32 -6.18
N GLU A 250 18.46 -9.59 -5.70
CA GLU A 250 19.02 -10.93 -5.60
C GLU A 250 18.14 -11.82 -4.73
N ARG A 251 17.70 -11.32 -3.56
CA ARG A 251 16.77 -12.03 -2.66
C ARG A 251 15.41 -12.30 -3.32
N ASP A 252 14.85 -11.32 -4.04
CA ASP A 252 13.60 -11.52 -4.78
C ASP A 252 13.76 -12.62 -5.85
N CYS A 253 14.90 -12.63 -6.58
CA CYS A 253 15.20 -13.66 -7.58
C CYS A 253 15.38 -15.05 -6.92
N GLU A 254 16.07 -15.15 -5.79
CA GLU A 254 16.23 -16.39 -5.03
C GLU A 254 14.89 -16.98 -4.60
N ASN A 255 14.00 -16.15 -4.02
CA ASN A 255 12.67 -16.58 -3.57
C ASN A 255 11.84 -17.11 -4.73
N VAL A 256 11.81 -16.38 -5.85
CA VAL A 256 11.05 -16.76 -7.06
C VAL A 256 11.63 -18.05 -7.67
N ALA A 257 12.94 -18.13 -7.87
CA ALA A 257 13.60 -19.31 -8.41
C ALA A 257 13.35 -20.54 -7.54
N ALA A 258 13.54 -20.41 -6.23
CA ALA A 258 13.28 -21.49 -5.28
C ALA A 258 11.82 -21.98 -5.30
N PHE A 259 10.85 -21.06 -5.41
CA PHE A 259 9.44 -21.45 -5.50
C PHE A 259 9.16 -22.25 -6.77
N PHE A 260 9.54 -21.75 -7.95
CA PHE A 260 9.23 -22.43 -9.22
C PHE A 260 9.98 -23.74 -9.38
N THR A 261 11.21 -23.84 -8.88
CA THR A 261 11.96 -25.12 -8.84
C THR A 261 11.22 -26.17 -8.00
N ARG A 262 10.64 -25.77 -6.84
CA ARG A 262 9.78 -26.69 -6.06
C ARG A 262 8.48 -27.07 -6.77
N GLN A 263 8.00 -26.25 -7.71
CA GLN A 263 6.84 -26.56 -8.57
C GLN A 263 7.22 -27.41 -9.80
N GLY A 264 8.47 -27.81 -9.94
CA GLY A 264 8.95 -28.67 -11.03
C GLY A 264 9.44 -27.92 -12.27
N HIS A 265 9.56 -26.59 -12.21
CA HIS A 265 10.18 -25.77 -13.25
C HIS A 265 11.55 -25.29 -12.74
N ASP A 266 12.63 -25.91 -13.20
CA ASP A 266 13.99 -25.59 -12.76
C ASP A 266 14.39 -24.19 -13.24
N VAL A 267 14.71 -23.31 -12.29
CA VAL A 267 15.01 -21.88 -12.53
C VAL A 267 16.35 -21.54 -11.90
N SER A 268 17.26 -20.99 -12.71
CA SER A 268 18.51 -20.40 -12.23
C SER A 268 18.25 -18.98 -11.70
N THR A 269 18.72 -18.71 -10.50
CA THR A 269 18.68 -17.34 -9.91
C THR A 269 19.50 -16.36 -10.74
N GLU A 270 20.67 -16.79 -11.22
CA GLU A 270 21.56 -15.97 -12.03
C GLU A 270 20.93 -15.61 -13.37
N ASP A 271 20.25 -16.55 -14.04
CA ASP A 271 19.57 -16.29 -15.31
C ASP A 271 18.39 -15.36 -15.14
N LEU A 272 17.61 -15.54 -14.04
CA LEU A 272 16.53 -14.64 -13.70
C LEU A 272 17.04 -13.22 -13.42
N LEU A 273 18.08 -13.10 -12.61
CA LEU A 273 18.71 -11.80 -12.29
C LEU A 273 19.22 -11.13 -13.58
N ALA A 274 19.92 -11.86 -14.45
CA ALA A 274 20.39 -11.35 -15.73
C ALA A 274 19.22 -10.89 -16.62
N TYR A 275 18.15 -11.67 -16.72
CA TYR A 275 16.95 -11.30 -17.47
C TYR A 275 16.29 -10.01 -16.97
N VAL A 276 16.18 -9.85 -15.66
CA VAL A 276 15.58 -8.66 -15.04
C VAL A 276 16.44 -7.42 -15.28
N THR A 277 17.75 -7.53 -15.12
CA THR A 277 18.71 -6.41 -15.22
C THR A 277 19.12 -6.07 -16.65
N ASP A 278 18.86 -6.92 -17.65
CA ASP A 278 19.04 -6.61 -19.08
C ASP A 278 18.09 -5.48 -19.55
N ALA A 279 17.07 -5.16 -18.76
CA ALA A 279 16.19 -4.03 -19.00
C ALA A 279 16.84 -2.74 -18.46
N GLU A 280 17.06 -1.74 -19.32
CA GLU A 280 17.46 -0.42 -18.82
C GLU A 280 16.33 0.22 -18.04
N PRO A 281 16.57 0.71 -16.79
CA PRO A 281 15.58 1.49 -16.07
C PRO A 281 15.23 2.75 -16.86
N GLU A 282 13.95 3.08 -16.95
CA GLU A 282 13.52 4.35 -17.51
C GLU A 282 14.21 5.49 -16.74
N SER A 283 15.05 6.26 -17.44
CA SER A 283 15.65 7.45 -16.86
C SER A 283 14.50 8.34 -16.38
N GLN A 284 14.50 8.70 -15.11
CA GLN A 284 13.58 9.72 -14.60
C GLN A 284 13.85 10.98 -15.44
N GLY A 285 12.98 11.22 -16.42
CA GLY A 285 13.06 12.42 -17.21
C GLY A 285 13.00 13.59 -16.25
N ALA A 286 14.05 14.40 -16.25
CA ALA A 286 14.02 15.68 -15.61
C ALA A 286 12.81 16.41 -16.19
N VAL A 287 11.72 16.46 -15.44
CA VAL A 287 10.59 17.30 -15.76
C VAL A 287 11.09 18.72 -15.56
N SER A 288 11.36 19.37 -16.68
CA SER A 288 11.71 20.79 -16.78
C SER A 288 10.51 21.68 -16.45
#